data_4c6b8fff990a58de18c803a517f076c4
#
_entry.id   4c6b8fff990a58de18c803a517f076c4
#
_cell.length_a   1.000
_cell.length_b   1.000
_cell.length_c   1.000
_cell.angle_alpha   90.00
_cell.angle_beta   90.00
_cell.angle_gamma   90.00
#
_symmetry.space_group_name_H-M   'P 1'
#
loop_
_entity.id
_entity.type
_entity.pdbx_description
1 polymer ?
#
loop_
_entity_poly.entity_id
_entity_poly.type
_entity_poly.pdbx_seq_one_letter_code
_entity_poly.pdbx_strand_id
1 'polypeptide(L)'
;MLAPKRSKYRKAHKGRIHGVAKGGTTLNFGAYGLKAVEPGRITARQIEAARRTITRSIRRIGRVWIRIFPDVPVSSKPAEVRMGSGKGSPEFWICRVKPGRIMFELDGVPPEVAREAFELAAAKLPIGTRFVTRLGEGVQP
;
A
#
# COMPACT_ATOMS: atom_id res chain seq x y z
N MET A 1 5.41 -7.85 10.17
CA MET A 1 4.56 -7.12 9.22
C MET A 1 3.84 -5.97 9.91
N LEU A 2 3.41 -5.01 9.13
CA LEU A 2 2.71 -3.86 9.67
C LEU A 2 1.36 -4.25 10.24
N ALA A 3 1.07 -3.76 11.44
CA ALA A 3 -0.23 -3.93 12.06
C ALA A 3 -0.34 -2.92 13.19
N PRO A 4 -1.57 -2.48 13.54
CA PRO A 4 -1.73 -1.57 14.65
C PRO A 4 -1.35 -2.23 15.97
N LYS A 5 -0.65 -1.50 16.81
CA LYS A 5 -0.37 -1.99 18.18
C LYS A 5 -1.66 -2.12 18.96
N ARG A 6 -2.57 -1.22 18.72
CA ARG A 6 -3.85 -1.18 19.39
C ARG A 6 -4.90 -0.74 18.38
N SER A 7 -6.01 -1.45 18.30
CA SER A 7 -7.07 -1.02 17.43
C SER A 7 -8.28 -0.62 18.25
N LYS A 8 -8.97 0.41 17.78
CA LYS A 8 -10.21 0.85 18.40
C LYS A 8 -11.26 -0.23 18.33
N TYR A 9 -11.27 -0.97 17.22
CA TYR A 9 -12.20 -2.09 17.04
C TYR A 9 -11.39 -3.28 16.54
N ARG A 10 -11.63 -4.45 17.13
CA ARG A 10 -10.97 -5.67 16.67
C ARG A 10 -11.45 -6.12 15.31
N LYS A 11 -12.66 -5.77 14.98
CA LYS A 11 -13.31 -6.18 13.74
C LYS A 11 -13.97 -4.98 13.12
N ALA A 12 -13.98 -4.95 11.80
CA ALA A 12 -14.60 -3.85 11.07
C ALA A 12 -15.45 -4.42 9.95
N HIS A 13 -16.47 -3.68 9.57
CA HIS A 13 -17.27 -4.05 8.42
C HIS A 13 -16.48 -3.83 7.15
N LYS A 14 -16.70 -4.71 6.18
CA LYS A 14 -16.20 -4.46 4.85
C LYS A 14 -16.97 -3.28 4.29
N GLY A 15 -16.27 -2.33 3.74
CA GLY A 15 -16.90 -1.19 3.11
C GLY A 15 -16.49 -1.08 1.67
N ARG A 16 -17.22 -0.29 0.92
CA ARG A 16 -16.82 0.05 -0.45
C ARG A 16 -15.88 1.24 -0.39
N ILE A 17 -14.93 1.25 -1.29
CA ILE A 17 -13.98 2.36 -1.38
C ILE A 17 -14.52 3.31 -2.43
N HIS A 18 -14.88 4.52 -2.00
CA HIS A 18 -15.50 5.53 -2.88
C HIS A 18 -14.60 6.74 -3.05
N GLY A 19 -14.72 7.37 -4.21
CA GLY A 19 -14.10 8.65 -4.48
C GLY A 19 -12.61 8.55 -4.69
N VAL A 20 -11.97 9.70 -4.67
CA VAL A 20 -10.52 9.83 -4.84
C VAL A 20 -9.90 10.27 -3.53
N ALA A 21 -8.60 10.03 -3.39
CA ALA A 21 -7.90 10.40 -2.18
C ALA A 21 -7.88 11.91 -2.02
N LYS A 22 -8.10 12.37 -0.79
CA LYS A 22 -8.02 13.79 -0.45
C LYS A 22 -6.74 14.15 0.26
N GLY A 23 -6.06 13.16 0.83
CA GLY A 23 -4.77 13.35 1.47
C GLY A 23 -3.79 12.32 0.97
N GLY A 24 -2.50 12.57 1.19
CA GLY A 24 -1.48 11.64 0.75
C GLY A 24 -1.36 11.56 -0.76
N THR A 25 -1.67 12.62 -1.47
CA THR A 25 -1.68 12.64 -2.93
C THR A 25 -0.44 13.29 -3.54
N THR A 26 0.43 13.83 -2.72
CA THR A 26 1.66 14.47 -3.19
C THR A 26 2.86 13.87 -2.50
N LEU A 27 4.01 13.97 -3.15
CA LEU A 27 5.27 13.51 -2.59
C LEU A 27 5.72 14.47 -1.49
N ASN A 28 6.02 13.93 -0.32
CA ASN A 28 6.45 14.72 0.83
C ASN A 28 7.87 14.40 1.26
N PHE A 29 8.32 13.19 1.07
CA PHE A 29 9.60 12.73 1.62
C PHE A 29 10.63 12.47 0.55
N GLY A 30 10.24 11.86 -0.55
CA GLY A 30 11.18 11.45 -1.58
C GLY A 30 10.98 12.18 -2.89
N ALA A 31 11.85 11.88 -3.84
CA ALA A 31 11.78 12.44 -5.18
C ALA A 31 10.86 11.67 -6.11
N TYR A 32 10.59 10.41 -5.77
CA TYR A 32 9.79 9.51 -6.60
C TYR A 32 8.72 8.85 -5.78
N GLY A 33 7.63 8.49 -6.42
CA GLY A 33 6.55 7.83 -5.74
C GLY A 33 5.80 6.83 -6.59
N LEU A 34 5.10 5.94 -5.93
CA LEU A 34 4.20 5.00 -6.56
C LEU A 34 2.79 5.37 -6.13
N LYS A 35 2.01 5.84 -7.10
CA LYS A 35 0.67 6.37 -6.87
C LYS A 35 -0.37 5.35 -7.32
N ALA A 36 -1.41 5.16 -6.51
CA ALA A 36 -2.52 4.30 -6.88
C ALA A 36 -3.38 5.00 -7.93
N VAL A 37 -3.78 4.28 -8.96
CA VAL A 37 -4.71 4.80 -9.97
C VAL A 37 -6.05 4.08 -9.92
N GLU A 38 -6.15 3.04 -9.10
CA GLU A 38 -7.39 2.30 -8.88
C GLU A 38 -7.65 2.18 -7.39
N PRO A 39 -8.92 2.06 -6.98
CA PRO A 39 -9.20 1.76 -5.58
C PRO A 39 -8.93 0.30 -5.29
N GLY A 40 -8.59 -0.01 -4.05
CA GLY A 40 -8.38 -1.39 -3.67
C GLY A 40 -8.02 -1.55 -2.21
N ARG A 41 -7.97 -2.80 -1.81
CA ARG A 41 -7.57 -3.18 -0.46
C ARG A 41 -6.22 -3.86 -0.55
N ILE A 42 -5.26 -3.33 0.18
CA ILE A 42 -3.89 -3.83 0.15
C ILE A 42 -3.58 -4.44 1.51
N THR A 43 -3.17 -5.70 1.51
CA THR A 43 -2.87 -6.40 2.76
C THR A 43 -1.50 -6.03 3.27
N ALA A 44 -1.29 -6.24 4.57
CA ALA A 44 0.02 -6.04 5.19
C ALA A 44 1.10 -6.87 4.48
N ARG A 45 0.75 -8.08 4.04
CA ARG A 45 1.69 -8.94 3.32
C ARG A 45 2.08 -8.34 1.98
N GLN A 46 1.11 -7.76 1.27
CA GLN A 46 1.39 -7.13 -0.02
C GLN A 46 2.28 -5.90 0.16
N ILE A 47 2.01 -5.10 1.19
CA ILE A 47 2.84 -3.94 1.50
C ILE A 47 4.28 -4.38 1.78
N GLU A 48 4.43 -5.43 2.58
CA GLU A 48 5.75 -5.93 2.92
C GLU A 48 6.48 -6.51 1.71
N ALA A 49 5.75 -7.25 0.87
CA ALA A 49 6.33 -7.80 -0.35
C ALA A 49 6.82 -6.70 -1.29
N ALA A 50 6.02 -5.64 -1.45
CA ALA A 50 6.42 -4.50 -2.28
C ALA A 50 7.64 -3.79 -1.68
N ARG A 51 7.66 -3.57 -0.38
CA ARG A 51 8.78 -2.92 0.30
C ARG A 51 10.07 -3.71 0.10
N ARG A 52 10.00 -5.03 0.29
CA ARG A 52 11.18 -5.89 0.11
C ARG A 52 11.69 -5.84 -1.32
N THR A 53 10.78 -5.85 -2.28
CA THR A 53 11.13 -5.77 -3.69
C THR A 53 11.85 -4.47 -3.99
N ILE A 54 11.33 -3.35 -3.51
CA ILE A 54 11.96 -2.04 -3.70
C ILE A 54 13.35 -2.04 -3.08
N THR A 55 13.46 -2.46 -1.83
CA THR A 55 14.74 -2.45 -1.11
C THR A 55 15.78 -3.32 -1.82
N ARG A 56 15.37 -4.48 -2.31
CA ARG A 56 16.27 -5.37 -3.03
C ARG A 56 16.73 -4.74 -4.35
N SER A 57 15.82 -4.10 -5.06
CA SER A 57 16.11 -3.50 -6.34
C SER A 57 17.11 -2.35 -6.23
N ILE A 58 16.99 -1.54 -5.19
CA ILE A 58 17.90 -0.41 -4.99
C ILE A 58 19.15 -0.77 -4.19
N ARG A 59 19.26 -2.03 -3.76
CA ARG A 59 20.43 -2.56 -3.05
C ARG A 59 20.81 -1.73 -1.82
N ARG A 60 19.79 -1.18 -1.12
CA ARG A 60 19.97 -0.39 0.10
C ARG A 60 20.71 0.92 -0.10
N ILE A 61 20.80 1.40 -1.34
CA ILE A 61 21.48 2.67 -1.61
C ILE A 61 20.58 3.84 -1.25
N GLY A 62 19.32 3.75 -1.56
CA GLY A 62 18.39 4.83 -1.32
C GLY A 62 17.55 4.62 -0.05
N ARG A 63 16.53 5.43 0.07
CA ARG A 63 15.61 5.39 1.19
C ARG A 63 14.19 5.21 0.70
N VAL A 64 13.45 4.36 1.38
CA VAL A 64 12.06 4.04 1.04
C VAL A 64 11.15 4.48 2.17
N TRP A 65 10.04 5.12 1.83
CA TRP A 65 8.99 5.45 2.80
C TRP A 65 7.72 4.72 2.41
N ILE A 66 7.06 4.11 3.38
CA ILE A 66 5.75 3.52 3.20
C ILE A 66 4.73 4.54 3.68
N ARG A 67 3.85 4.97 2.76
CA ARG A 67 2.89 6.05 3.04
C ARG A 67 1.49 5.52 3.35
N ILE A 68 1.32 4.21 3.38
CA ILE A 68 0.03 3.59 3.71
C ILE A 68 0.24 2.65 4.90
N PHE A 69 -0.82 2.44 5.66
CA PHE A 69 -0.74 1.58 6.83
C PHE A 69 -1.97 0.67 6.88
N PRO A 70 -1.80 -0.61 7.15
CA PRO A 70 -2.91 -1.55 7.20
C PRO A 70 -3.59 -1.49 8.57
N ASP A 71 -4.62 -0.67 8.68
CA ASP A 71 -5.31 -0.43 9.93
C ASP A 71 -6.71 -1.05 10.01
N VAL A 72 -7.15 -1.70 8.95
CA VAL A 72 -8.48 -2.32 8.90
C VAL A 72 -8.36 -3.82 9.09
N PRO A 73 -8.96 -4.38 10.14
CA PRO A 73 -8.92 -5.82 10.34
C PRO A 73 -9.90 -6.54 9.42
N VAL A 74 -9.47 -7.68 8.90
CA VAL A 74 -10.33 -8.53 8.09
C VAL A 74 -10.37 -9.90 8.74
N SER A 75 -11.56 -10.40 8.98
CA SER A 75 -11.73 -11.75 9.52
C SER A 75 -12.32 -12.65 8.45
N SER A 76 -11.94 -13.90 8.51
CA SER A 76 -12.45 -14.92 7.62
C SER A 76 -13.12 -15.99 8.46
N LYS A 77 -14.29 -16.41 8.05
CA LYS A 77 -15.04 -17.44 8.75
C LYS A 77 -14.75 -18.77 8.08
N PRO A 78 -14.19 -19.72 8.81
CA PRO A 78 -14.00 -21.05 8.22
C PRO A 78 -15.36 -21.67 7.86
N ALA A 79 -15.36 -22.55 6.87
CA ALA A 79 -16.57 -23.17 6.41
C ALA A 79 -17.27 -23.96 7.51
N GLU A 80 -16.54 -24.49 8.46
CA GLU A 80 -17.08 -25.28 9.57
C GLU A 80 -17.63 -24.44 10.72
N VAL A 81 -17.43 -23.13 10.71
CA VAL A 81 -17.93 -22.29 11.79
C VAL A 81 -19.44 -22.22 11.72
N ARG A 82 -20.10 -22.60 12.80
CA ARG A 82 -21.54 -22.59 12.87
C ARG A 82 -22.08 -21.20 13.02
N MET A 83 -23.32 -21.03 12.57
CA MET A 83 -24.01 -19.78 12.78
C MET A 83 -24.17 -19.52 14.27
N GLY A 84 -24.15 -18.25 14.63
CA GLY A 84 -24.25 -17.86 16.01
C GLY A 84 -22.94 -17.74 16.74
N SER A 85 -21.87 -18.19 16.13
CA SER A 85 -20.54 -18.04 16.73
C SER A 85 -19.96 -16.64 16.59
N GLY A 86 -20.68 -15.75 15.90
CA GLY A 86 -20.18 -14.41 15.68
C GLY A 86 -19.06 -14.34 14.65
N LYS A 87 -18.43 -13.19 14.54
CA LYS A 87 -17.29 -13.02 13.65
C LYS A 87 -16.10 -13.77 14.19
N GLY A 88 -15.34 -14.37 13.31
CA GLY A 88 -14.07 -14.95 13.66
C GLY A 88 -13.05 -13.90 14.10
N SER A 89 -11.91 -14.34 14.59
CA SER A 89 -10.84 -13.43 14.95
C SER A 89 -10.29 -12.75 13.70
N PRO A 90 -9.74 -11.55 13.83
CA PRO A 90 -9.06 -10.91 12.70
C PRO A 90 -7.91 -11.79 12.22
N GLU A 91 -7.88 -12.09 10.92
CA GLU A 91 -6.83 -12.91 10.34
C GLU A 91 -5.72 -12.09 9.73
N PHE A 92 -6.06 -10.92 9.22
CA PHE A 92 -5.06 -10.06 8.60
C PHE A 92 -5.56 -8.63 8.59
N TRP A 93 -4.65 -7.75 8.28
CA TRP A 93 -4.90 -6.31 8.27
C TRP A 93 -4.75 -5.79 6.85
N ILE A 94 -5.59 -4.85 6.49
CA ILE A 94 -5.56 -4.23 5.16
C ILE A 94 -5.57 -2.72 5.26
N CYS A 95 -5.17 -2.08 4.17
CA CYS A 95 -5.30 -0.65 3.96
C CYS A 95 -6.27 -0.44 2.81
N ARG A 96 -7.24 0.45 3.00
CA ARG A 96 -8.14 0.86 1.92
C ARG A 96 -7.48 2.01 1.20
N VAL A 97 -7.22 1.82 -0.09
CA VAL A 97 -6.52 2.82 -0.89
C VAL A 97 -7.47 3.38 -1.93
N LYS A 98 -7.49 4.71 -2.03
CA LYS A 98 -8.26 5.41 -3.05
C LYS A 98 -7.35 5.85 -4.19
N PRO A 99 -7.89 6.01 -5.40
CA PRO A 99 -7.07 6.52 -6.50
C PRO A 99 -6.45 7.88 -6.14
N GLY A 100 -5.21 8.08 -6.53
CA GLY A 100 -4.47 9.31 -6.22
C GLY A 100 -3.57 9.21 -5.01
N ARG A 101 -3.71 8.16 -4.19
CA ARG A 101 -2.90 8.01 -2.99
C ARG A 101 -1.48 7.60 -3.33
N ILE A 102 -0.51 8.29 -2.76
CA ILE A 102 0.89 7.87 -2.82
C ILE A 102 1.07 6.74 -1.80
N MET A 103 1.51 5.59 -2.27
CA MET A 103 1.68 4.42 -1.42
C MET A 103 3.10 4.26 -0.92
N PHE A 104 4.06 4.55 -1.78
CA PHE A 104 5.48 4.45 -1.45
C PHE A 104 6.22 5.66 -2.01
N GLU A 105 7.28 6.07 -1.32
CA GLU A 105 8.17 7.09 -1.85
C GLU A 105 9.60 6.57 -1.81
N LEU A 106 10.42 7.11 -2.67
CA LEU A 106 11.80 6.66 -2.84
C LEU A 106 12.69 7.85 -3.13
N ASP A 107 13.89 7.84 -2.57
CA ASP A 107 14.86 8.89 -2.81
C ASP A 107 16.27 8.32 -2.76
N GLY A 108 17.22 9.08 -3.28
CA GLY A 108 18.61 8.71 -3.20
C GLY A 108 19.09 7.75 -4.29
N VAL A 109 18.29 7.59 -5.36
CA VAL A 109 18.66 6.73 -6.48
C VAL A 109 18.36 7.48 -7.79
N PRO A 110 19.00 7.05 -8.91
CA PRO A 110 18.66 7.64 -10.21
C PRO A 110 17.24 7.31 -10.64
N PRO A 111 16.63 8.14 -11.50
CA PRO A 111 15.23 7.94 -11.92
C PRO A 111 14.97 6.56 -12.53
N GLU A 112 15.87 6.06 -13.35
CA GLU A 112 15.66 4.76 -13.99
C GLU A 112 15.69 3.61 -12.99
N VAL A 113 16.50 3.72 -11.95
CA VAL A 113 16.55 2.73 -10.88
C VAL A 113 15.25 2.78 -10.09
N ALA A 114 14.77 3.99 -9.79
CA ALA A 114 13.51 4.15 -9.05
C ALA A 114 12.33 3.59 -9.85
N ARG A 115 12.28 3.87 -11.15
CA ARG A 115 11.22 3.37 -12.01
C ARG A 115 11.21 1.85 -12.04
N GLU A 116 12.37 1.24 -12.21
CA GLU A 116 12.45 -0.22 -12.23
C GLU A 116 12.03 -0.83 -10.91
N ALA A 117 12.49 -0.24 -9.80
CA ALA A 117 12.11 -0.73 -8.48
C ALA A 117 10.60 -0.69 -8.27
N PHE A 118 9.96 0.40 -8.68
CA PHE A 118 8.51 0.53 -8.53
C PHE A 118 7.74 -0.35 -9.51
N GLU A 119 8.27 -0.62 -10.69
CA GLU A 119 7.63 -1.56 -11.60
C GLU A 119 7.58 -2.96 -10.99
N LEU A 120 8.70 -3.38 -10.40
CA LEU A 120 8.74 -4.67 -9.74
C LEU A 120 7.83 -4.73 -8.52
N ALA A 121 7.78 -3.63 -7.76
CA ALA A 121 6.90 -3.55 -6.60
C ALA A 121 5.43 -3.56 -7.01
N ALA A 122 5.09 -2.89 -8.09
CA ALA A 122 3.72 -2.84 -8.58
C ALA A 122 3.17 -4.23 -8.87
N ALA A 123 4.03 -5.14 -9.31
CA ALA A 123 3.62 -6.51 -9.58
C ALA A 123 3.19 -7.26 -8.32
N LYS A 124 3.55 -6.75 -7.15
CA LYS A 124 3.15 -7.35 -5.86
C LYS A 124 1.86 -6.75 -5.31
N LEU A 125 1.34 -5.74 -5.97
CA LEU A 125 0.14 -5.04 -5.52
C LEU A 125 -1.05 -5.41 -6.39
N PRO A 126 -2.27 -5.41 -5.83
CA PRO A 126 -3.46 -5.85 -6.56
C PRO A 126 -4.13 -4.75 -7.38
N ILE A 127 -3.59 -3.56 -7.40
CA ILE A 127 -4.22 -2.41 -8.07
C ILE A 127 -3.25 -1.78 -9.06
N GLY A 128 -3.81 -1.03 -10.00
CA GLY A 128 -3.00 -0.27 -10.94
C GLY A 128 -2.27 0.88 -10.25
N THR A 129 -1.09 1.19 -10.73
CA THR A 129 -0.22 2.18 -10.13
C THR A 129 0.42 3.04 -11.22
N ARG A 130 0.98 4.17 -10.79
CA ARG A 130 1.69 5.08 -11.65
C ARG A 130 2.96 5.57 -10.95
N PHE A 131 4.04 5.62 -11.70
CA PHE A 131 5.29 6.23 -11.24
C PHE A 131 5.17 7.75 -11.36
N VAL A 132 5.47 8.45 -10.29
CA VAL A 132 5.42 9.92 -10.27
C VAL A 132 6.72 10.48 -9.75
N THR A 133 7.04 11.70 -10.17
CA THR A 133 8.24 12.40 -9.72
C THR A 133 7.84 13.74 -9.12
N ARG A 134 8.71 14.26 -8.28
CA ARG A 134 8.46 15.55 -7.64
C ARG A 134 8.44 16.70 -8.64
N LEU A 135 9.24 16.58 -9.70
CA LEU A 135 9.36 17.65 -10.67
C LEU A 135 8.19 17.76 -11.62
N GLY A 136 7.51 16.64 -11.88
CA GLY A 136 6.38 16.67 -12.79
C GLY A 136 5.55 15.43 -12.56
N GLU A 137 4.48 15.60 -11.81
CA GLU A 137 3.62 14.48 -11.50
C GLU A 137 2.97 13.97 -12.79
N GLY A 138 3.17 12.69 -13.04
CA GLY A 138 2.65 12.08 -14.24
C GLY A 138 3.45 12.36 -15.50
N VAL A 139 4.53 13.13 -15.40
CA VAL A 139 5.41 13.36 -16.53
C VAL A 139 6.31 12.14 -16.68
N GLN A 140 6.46 11.71 -17.92
CA GLN A 140 7.31 10.57 -18.20
C GLN A 140 8.71 11.04 -18.49
N PRO A 141 9.68 10.57 -17.73
CA PRO A 141 11.07 10.86 -18.06
C PRO A 141 11.49 10.21 -19.35
#